data_2229060bc419ef19e2e0551d835979e2
#
_entry.id   2229060bc419ef19e2e0551d835979e2
#
_cell.length_a   1.000
_cell.length_b   1.000
_cell.length_c   1.000
_cell.angle_alpha   90.00
_cell.angle_beta   90.00
_cell.angle_gamma   90.00
#
_symmetry.space_group_name_H-M   'P 1'
#
loop_
_entity.id
_entity.type
_entity.pdbx_description
1 polymer ?
#
loop_
_entity_poly.entity_id
_entity_poly.type
_entity_poly.pdbx_seq_one_letter_code
_entity_poly.pdbx_strand_id
1 'polypeptide(L)'
;ENGIAYGDVLEHVNFEYAKKLTAVNAINLASIASAPPAPEEVQIGGIVEASVKLKWSKSEGAAGYKIYWRDTTSPTWDHSRFVGDINAFTLDGIVIDNFFFGIAAVGANGHESIITFPNKIFRE
;
A
#
# COMPACT_ATOMS: atom_id res chain seq x y z
N GLU A 1 0.54 14.16 -43.31
CA GLU A 1 0.10 15.33 -44.03
C GLU A 1 1.19 16.38 -44.12
N ASN A 2 1.53 16.78 -45.29
CA ASN A 2 2.52 17.84 -45.56
C ASN A 2 3.85 17.70 -44.82
N GLY A 3 4.27 16.49 -44.51
CA GLY A 3 5.45 16.22 -43.72
C GLY A 3 5.34 16.52 -42.26
N ILE A 4 4.15 16.90 -41.77
CA ILE A 4 3.87 17.11 -40.34
C ILE A 4 3.25 15.85 -39.77
N ALA A 5 3.92 15.25 -38.82
CA ALA A 5 3.38 14.14 -38.05
C ALA A 5 2.80 14.66 -36.73
N TYR A 6 1.71 14.06 -36.31
CA TYR A 6 1.03 14.43 -35.07
C TYR A 6 1.28 13.40 -33.99
N GLY A 7 1.38 13.86 -32.74
CA GLY A 7 1.51 12.99 -31.59
C GLY A 7 2.91 12.44 -31.38
N ASP A 8 3.17 11.22 -31.77
CA ASP A 8 4.34 10.44 -31.36
C ASP A 8 5.62 10.72 -32.14
N VAL A 9 5.77 11.89 -32.73
CA VAL A 9 6.99 12.26 -33.45
C VAL A 9 8.06 12.73 -32.49
N LEU A 10 9.28 12.23 -32.65
CA LEU A 10 10.41 12.54 -31.79
C LEU A 10 10.67 14.05 -31.64
N GLU A 11 10.52 14.82 -32.68
CA GLU A 11 10.71 16.28 -32.68
C GLU A 11 9.69 17.04 -31.82
N HIS A 12 8.55 16.39 -31.44
CA HIS A 12 7.56 16.94 -30.55
C HIS A 12 7.71 16.46 -29.12
N VAL A 13 8.65 15.58 -28.82
CA VAL A 13 8.89 15.04 -27.49
C VAL A 13 9.89 15.94 -26.75
N ASN A 14 9.53 16.34 -25.53
CA ASN A 14 10.45 16.99 -24.63
C ASN A 14 11.33 15.94 -23.95
N PHE A 15 12.56 15.80 -24.45
CA PHE A 15 13.50 14.79 -23.94
C PHE A 15 13.88 14.98 -22.48
N GLU A 16 14.00 16.20 -21.99
CA GLU A 16 14.30 16.46 -20.60
C GLU A 16 13.17 16.03 -19.69
N TYR A 17 11.93 16.32 -20.07
CA TYR A 17 10.73 15.89 -19.34
C TYR A 17 10.62 14.35 -19.31
N ALA A 18 10.80 13.71 -20.46
CA ALA A 18 10.76 12.25 -20.57
C ALA A 18 11.86 11.59 -19.72
N LYS A 19 13.06 12.17 -19.68
CA LYS A 19 14.18 11.68 -18.86
C LYS A 19 13.86 11.78 -17.36
N LYS A 20 13.29 12.89 -16.92
CA LYS A 20 12.88 13.09 -15.52
C LYS A 20 11.78 12.11 -15.12
N LEU A 21 10.79 11.91 -15.96
CA LEU A 21 9.69 10.97 -15.73
C LEU A 21 10.20 9.53 -15.62
N THR A 22 11.09 9.12 -16.50
CA THR A 22 11.71 7.80 -16.47
C THR A 22 12.54 7.59 -15.20
N ALA A 23 13.28 8.60 -14.74
CA ALA A 23 14.04 8.53 -13.49
C ALA A 23 13.14 8.37 -12.28
N VAL A 24 12.02 9.09 -12.20
CA VAL A 24 11.02 8.95 -11.12
C VAL A 24 10.42 7.54 -11.12
N ASN A 25 10.05 7.00 -12.27
CA ASN A 25 9.52 5.64 -12.39
C ASN A 25 10.54 4.58 -11.97
N ALA A 26 11.81 4.76 -12.33
CA ALA A 26 12.89 3.85 -11.92
C ALA A 26 13.09 3.86 -10.40
N ILE A 27 13.02 5.02 -9.75
CA ILE A 27 13.10 5.13 -8.30
C ILE A 27 11.93 4.42 -7.64
N ASN A 28 10.71 4.59 -8.12
CA ASN A 28 9.52 3.91 -7.60
C ASN A 28 9.63 2.40 -7.73
N LEU A 29 10.07 1.89 -8.87
CA LEU A 29 10.29 0.45 -9.10
C LEU A 29 11.38 -0.10 -8.18
N ALA A 30 12.48 0.61 -7.99
CA ALA A 30 13.55 0.21 -7.09
C ALA A 30 13.07 0.18 -5.63
N SER A 31 12.25 1.13 -5.22
CA SER A 31 11.65 1.16 -3.89
C SER A 31 10.77 -0.07 -3.63
N ILE A 32 9.90 -0.42 -4.57
CA ILE A 32 9.04 -1.61 -4.47
C ILE A 32 9.89 -2.89 -4.47
N ALA A 33 10.90 -2.99 -5.34
CA ALA A 33 11.77 -4.15 -5.41
C ALA A 33 12.63 -4.35 -4.15
N SER A 34 12.90 -3.27 -3.40
CA SER A 34 13.67 -3.30 -2.16
C SER A 34 12.81 -3.54 -0.93
N ALA A 35 11.50 -3.54 -1.07
CA ALA A 35 10.56 -3.79 0.01
C ALA A 35 10.46 -5.29 0.31
N PRO A 36 10.11 -5.66 1.56
CA PRO A 36 9.78 -7.06 1.86
C PRO A 36 8.51 -7.49 1.11
N PRO A 37 8.29 -8.81 0.96
CA PRO A 37 7.03 -9.30 0.40
C PRO A 37 5.83 -8.78 1.17
N ALA A 38 4.71 -8.56 0.48
CA ALA A 38 3.46 -8.17 1.12
C ALA A 38 2.94 -9.30 2.01
N PRO A 39 2.25 -9.00 3.13
CA PRO A 39 1.61 -10.01 3.94
C PRO A 39 0.60 -10.82 3.12
N GLU A 40 0.65 -12.14 3.19
CA GLU A 40 -0.19 -13.01 2.36
C GLU A 40 -1.58 -13.23 2.92
N GLU A 41 -1.65 -13.42 4.25
CA GLU A 41 -2.91 -13.67 4.93
C GLU A 41 -3.24 -12.49 5.85
N VAL A 42 -4.25 -11.72 5.49
CA VAL A 42 -4.75 -10.64 6.33
C VAL A 42 -6.17 -10.98 6.75
N GLN A 43 -6.37 -11.08 8.04
CA GLN A 43 -7.65 -11.40 8.64
C GLN A 43 -8.21 -10.19 9.39
N ILE A 44 -9.50 -9.99 9.30
CA ILE A 44 -10.20 -8.90 9.98
C ILE A 44 -11.31 -9.45 10.86
N GLY A 45 -11.48 -8.87 12.04
CA GLY A 45 -12.54 -9.21 13.00
C GLY A 45 -13.02 -7.98 13.75
N GLY A 46 -13.96 -8.16 14.67
CA GLY A 46 -14.55 -7.06 15.45
C GLY A 46 -15.86 -6.53 14.86
N ILE A 47 -16.60 -7.38 14.15
CA ILE A 47 -17.81 -6.99 13.39
C ILE A 47 -18.91 -6.39 14.28
N VAL A 48 -18.94 -6.75 15.55
CA VAL A 48 -19.98 -6.31 16.51
C VAL A 48 -19.44 -5.33 17.56
N GLU A 49 -18.20 -4.92 17.44
CA GLU A 49 -17.54 -4.06 18.41
C GLU A 49 -17.14 -2.72 17.77
N ALA A 50 -16.96 -1.70 18.58
CA ALA A 50 -16.39 -0.43 18.14
C ALA A 50 -14.85 -0.52 18.11
N SER A 51 -14.34 -1.64 17.62
CA SER A 51 -12.91 -1.89 17.44
C SER A 51 -12.69 -2.84 16.28
N VAL A 52 -11.58 -2.66 15.58
CA VAL A 52 -11.19 -3.53 14.47
C VAL A 52 -9.96 -4.32 14.87
N LYS A 53 -10.06 -5.63 14.78
CA LYS A 53 -8.95 -6.54 15.05
C LYS A 53 -8.38 -7.04 13.72
N LEU A 54 -7.08 -6.86 13.54
CA LEU A 54 -6.35 -7.29 12.35
C LEU A 54 -5.28 -8.29 12.74
N LYS A 55 -5.18 -9.34 11.94
CA LYS A 55 -4.11 -10.35 12.02
C LYS A 55 -3.56 -10.61 10.64
N TRP A 56 -2.27 -10.87 10.56
CA TRP A 56 -1.61 -11.15 9.29
C TRP A 56 -0.45 -12.11 9.47
N SER A 57 -0.06 -12.77 8.39
CA SER A 57 1.17 -13.57 8.38
C SER A 57 2.38 -12.67 8.24
N LYS A 58 3.44 -12.98 8.99
CA LYS A 58 4.68 -12.23 8.91
C LYS A 58 5.36 -12.44 7.56
N SER A 59 5.96 -11.38 7.04
CA SER A 59 6.72 -11.38 5.80
C SER A 59 8.21 -11.51 6.09
N GLU A 60 8.91 -12.28 5.29
CA GLU A 60 10.36 -12.42 5.40
C GLU A 60 11.05 -11.08 5.12
N GLY A 61 11.98 -10.70 5.97
CA GLY A 61 12.73 -9.46 5.83
C GLY A 61 11.99 -8.21 6.28
N ALA A 62 10.76 -8.33 6.79
CA ALA A 62 10.04 -7.20 7.35
C ALA A 62 10.63 -6.79 8.70
N ALA A 63 10.89 -5.49 8.87
CA ALA A 63 11.26 -4.89 10.15
C ALA A 63 10.03 -4.47 10.96
N GLY A 64 8.90 -4.32 10.31
CA GLY A 64 7.64 -3.97 10.93
C GLY A 64 6.51 -3.94 9.93
N TYR A 65 5.37 -3.48 10.38
CA TYR A 65 4.15 -3.41 9.58
C TYR A 65 3.47 -2.07 9.75
N LYS A 66 2.72 -1.68 8.73
CA LYS A 66 1.93 -0.45 8.73
C LYS A 66 0.50 -0.78 8.36
N ILE A 67 -0.42 -0.36 9.21
CA ILE A 67 -1.84 -0.50 8.97
C ILE A 67 -2.31 0.74 8.24
N TYR A 68 -3.07 0.54 7.18
CA TYR A 68 -3.72 1.60 6.42
C TYR A 68 -5.23 1.45 6.53
N TRP A 69 -5.92 2.57 6.66
CA TRP A 69 -7.38 2.58 6.54
C TRP A 69 -7.84 3.87 5.87
N ARG A 70 -8.96 3.76 5.20
CA ARG A 70 -9.59 4.88 4.52
C ARG A 70 -11.10 4.77 4.64
N ASP A 71 -11.76 5.91 4.62
CA ASP A 71 -13.21 5.97 4.49
C ASP A 71 -13.64 5.25 3.20
N THR A 72 -14.77 4.56 3.23
CA THR A 72 -15.27 3.81 2.07
C THR A 72 -15.54 4.69 0.86
N THR A 73 -15.72 5.98 1.07
CA THR A 73 -15.93 6.98 0.00
C THR A 73 -14.65 7.67 -0.45
N SER A 74 -13.53 7.47 0.25
CA SER A 74 -12.26 8.10 -0.09
C SER A 74 -11.49 7.29 -1.14
N PRO A 75 -10.91 7.94 -2.16
CA PRO A 75 -10.08 7.26 -3.14
C PRO A 75 -8.65 6.98 -2.67
N THR A 76 -8.24 7.53 -1.54
CA THR A 76 -6.87 7.46 -1.03
C THR A 76 -6.83 6.90 0.38
N TRP A 77 -5.68 6.35 0.78
CA TRP A 77 -5.42 5.90 2.14
C TRP A 77 -5.19 7.12 3.04
N ASP A 78 -6.25 7.56 3.73
CA ASP A 78 -6.24 8.79 4.52
C ASP A 78 -5.55 8.63 5.86
N HIS A 79 -5.49 7.41 6.37
CA HIS A 79 -4.93 7.09 7.68
C HIS A 79 -3.93 5.96 7.60
N SER A 80 -2.90 6.04 8.43
CA SER A 80 -1.92 4.96 8.55
C SER A 80 -1.29 4.96 9.95
N ARG A 81 -0.84 3.78 10.37
CA ARG A 81 -0.15 3.60 11.64
C ARG A 81 0.91 2.52 11.55
N PHE A 82 2.15 2.86 11.87
CA PHE A 82 3.21 1.90 12.05
C PHE A 82 3.04 1.18 13.38
N VAL A 83 3.08 -0.14 13.37
CA VAL A 83 2.79 -0.97 14.55
C VAL A 83 3.96 -1.85 14.99
N GLY A 84 5.12 -1.72 14.34
CA GLY A 84 6.29 -2.53 14.66
C GLY A 84 6.23 -3.95 14.13
N ASP A 85 7.14 -4.80 14.61
CA ASP A 85 7.25 -6.20 14.17
C ASP A 85 6.29 -7.10 14.95
N ILE A 86 5.01 -6.93 14.68
CA ILE A 86 3.93 -7.74 15.25
C ILE A 86 3.08 -8.32 14.12
N ASN A 87 2.22 -9.28 14.43
CA ASN A 87 1.33 -9.92 13.46
C ASN A 87 -0.17 -9.78 13.79
N ALA A 88 -0.48 -8.97 14.78
CA ALA A 88 -1.85 -8.66 15.17
C ALA A 88 -1.91 -7.28 15.83
N PHE A 89 -3.00 -6.57 15.59
CA PHE A 89 -3.24 -5.26 16.20
C PHE A 89 -4.74 -4.97 16.29
N THR A 90 -5.14 -4.25 17.32
CA THR A 90 -6.51 -3.80 17.51
C THR A 90 -6.57 -2.28 17.39
N LEU A 91 -7.44 -1.80 16.52
CA LEU A 91 -7.74 -0.38 16.36
C LEU A 91 -9.02 -0.08 17.14
N ASP A 92 -8.87 0.59 18.27
CA ASP A 92 -10.02 0.96 19.11
C ASP A 92 -10.74 2.20 18.59
N GLY A 93 -12.05 2.24 18.78
CA GLY A 93 -12.87 3.38 18.37
C GLY A 93 -13.14 3.47 16.87
N ILE A 94 -12.83 2.44 16.11
CA ILE A 94 -13.04 2.39 14.67
C ILE A 94 -14.06 1.30 14.36
N VAL A 95 -15.13 1.69 13.66
CA VAL A 95 -16.19 0.77 13.23
C VAL A 95 -15.82 0.20 11.88
N ILE A 96 -15.79 -1.12 11.80
CA ILE A 96 -15.34 -1.88 10.61
C ILE A 96 -16.11 -1.50 9.32
N ASP A 97 -17.39 -1.21 9.44
CA ASP A 97 -18.26 -0.97 8.28
C ASP A 97 -18.00 0.36 7.57
N ASN A 98 -17.31 1.28 8.23
CA ASN A 98 -17.10 2.63 7.71
C ASN A 98 -15.79 2.79 6.93
N PHE A 99 -14.90 1.79 6.98
CA PHE A 99 -13.54 1.90 6.45
C PHE A 99 -13.12 0.67 5.66
N PHE A 100 -12.21 0.90 4.72
CA PHE A 100 -11.39 -0.16 4.15
C PHE A 100 -10.05 -0.21 4.88
N PHE A 101 -9.51 -1.42 5.04
CA PHE A 101 -8.27 -1.67 5.75
C PHE A 101 -7.26 -2.38 4.85
N GLY A 102 -5.99 -2.19 5.15
CA GLY A 102 -4.91 -2.90 4.49
C GLY A 102 -3.65 -2.91 5.33
N ILE A 103 -2.77 -3.86 5.06
CA ILE A 103 -1.50 -4.02 5.76
C ILE A 103 -0.38 -4.00 4.74
N ALA A 104 0.67 -3.25 5.05
CA ALA A 104 1.92 -3.27 4.30
C ALA A 104 3.06 -3.74 5.22
N ALA A 105 3.98 -4.51 4.68
CA ALA A 105 5.23 -4.85 5.35
C ALA A 105 6.24 -3.72 5.10
N VAL A 106 7.00 -3.37 6.13
CA VAL A 106 8.01 -2.31 6.08
C VAL A 106 9.38 -2.92 6.33
N GLY A 107 10.31 -2.70 5.41
CA GLY A 107 11.69 -3.13 5.55
C GLY A 107 12.52 -2.23 6.47
N ALA A 108 13.70 -2.71 6.88
CA ALA A 108 14.63 -1.94 7.71
C ALA A 108 15.11 -0.63 7.06
N ASN A 109 15.07 -0.57 5.74
CA ASN A 109 15.40 0.62 4.95
C ASN A 109 14.22 1.58 4.75
N GLY A 110 13.04 1.28 5.33
CA GLY A 110 11.84 2.09 5.23
C GLY A 110 10.99 1.84 3.99
N HIS A 111 11.40 0.94 3.10
CA HIS A 111 10.61 0.59 1.92
C HIS A 111 9.38 -0.25 2.31
N GLU A 112 8.22 0.13 1.80
CA GLU A 112 6.95 -0.54 2.08
C GLU A 112 6.56 -1.45 0.91
N SER A 113 6.00 -2.60 1.25
CA SER A 113 5.37 -3.49 0.28
C SER A 113 4.09 -2.87 -0.29
N ILE A 114 3.53 -3.49 -1.31
CA ILE A 114 2.15 -3.20 -1.69
C ILE A 114 1.21 -3.56 -0.52
N ILE A 115 0.09 -2.88 -0.46
CA ILE A 115 -0.90 -3.06 0.61
C ILE A 115 -1.74 -4.29 0.30
N THR A 116 -1.84 -5.21 1.27
CA THR A 116 -2.72 -6.37 1.19
C THR A 116 -4.03 -6.08 1.90
N PHE A 117 -5.14 -6.25 1.20
CA PHE A 117 -6.47 -6.15 1.79
C PHE A 117 -6.80 -7.40 2.62
N PRO A 118 -7.66 -7.27 3.65
CA PRO A 118 -8.17 -8.43 4.35
C PRO A 118 -8.85 -9.41 3.39
N ASN A 119 -8.42 -10.65 3.43
CA ASN A 119 -8.92 -11.72 2.58
C ASN A 119 -9.65 -12.81 3.36
N LYS A 120 -9.65 -12.71 4.68
CA LYS A 120 -10.35 -13.63 5.58
C LYS A 120 -10.99 -12.88 6.74
N ILE A 121 -12.12 -13.39 7.21
CA ILE A 121 -12.77 -12.91 8.43
C ILE A 121 -12.51 -13.95 9.52
N PHE A 122 -12.03 -13.51 10.68
CA PHE A 122 -11.98 -14.39 11.84
C PHE A 122 -13.09 -14.02 12.83
N ARG A 123 -13.63 -15.03 13.45
CA ARG A 123 -14.60 -14.90 14.56
C ARG A 123 -13.90 -15.32 15.84
N GLU A 124 -14.11 -14.54 16.83
CA GLU A 124 -13.67 -14.90 18.18
C GLU A 124 -14.66 -15.88 18.82
#